data_9b8695de7386bf68191fc23cbf85dd38
#
_entry.id   9b8695de7386bf68191fc23cbf85dd38
#
_cell.length_a   1.000
_cell.length_b   1.000
_cell.length_c   1.000
_cell.angle_alpha   90.00
_cell.angle_beta   90.00
_cell.angle_gamma   90.00
#
_symmetry.space_group_name_H-M   'P 1'
#
loop_
_entity.id
_entity.type
_entity.pdbx_description
1 polymer ?
#
loop_
_entity_poly.entity_id
_entity_poly.type
_entity_poly.pdbx_seq_one_letter_code
_entity_poly.pdbx_strand_id
1 'polypeptide(L)'
;MSLTNETIKDRLKAKFGDQVSNFEEPYGLLTFETPKDLNLKVMQFLFDDEELRFQFLTDLTAVHYPGQPGRELAIVYHLHNLRDNIRLRFKVFTPIAQPDIFTATQLYAAANWMERETYDFFGVNFVGHPNLKRILNVDEMTYFPMRKEYPLEDQTRIDKDDAMFGRGPGGIVSPMDEKAGPSTVGQAGPLNTADTGGATSQETRAGQGADEVKH
;
A
#
# COMPACT_ATOMS: atom_id res chain seq x y z
N MET A 1 -28.93 19.15 -11.11
CA MET A 1 -29.20 18.23 -9.99
C MET A 1 -27.85 17.74 -9.48
N SER A 2 -27.67 17.61 -8.19
CA SER A 2 -26.43 17.02 -7.68
C SER A 2 -26.41 15.51 -7.98
N LEU A 3 -25.29 15.00 -8.44
CA LEU A 3 -25.09 13.56 -8.65
C LEU A 3 -25.22 12.84 -7.30
N THR A 4 -25.90 11.68 -7.27
CA THR A 4 -26.09 10.85 -6.09
C THR A 4 -25.66 9.42 -6.36
N ASN A 5 -25.35 8.64 -5.30
CA ASN A 5 -25.01 7.22 -5.43
C ASN A 5 -26.13 6.41 -6.11
N GLU A 6 -27.39 6.72 -5.81
CA GLU A 6 -28.55 6.09 -6.45
C GLU A 6 -28.59 6.33 -7.97
N THR A 7 -28.37 7.59 -8.40
CA THR A 7 -28.33 7.93 -9.82
C THR A 7 -27.21 7.16 -10.55
N ILE A 8 -26.03 7.05 -9.93
CA ILE A 8 -24.90 6.30 -10.50
C ILE A 8 -25.26 4.81 -10.64
N LYS A 9 -25.83 4.23 -9.60
CA LYS A 9 -26.26 2.83 -9.56
C LYS A 9 -27.31 2.52 -10.62
N ASP A 10 -28.32 3.39 -10.76
CA ASP A 10 -29.39 3.20 -11.74
C ASP A 10 -28.85 3.28 -13.18
N ARG A 11 -27.94 4.20 -13.46
CA ARG A 11 -27.29 4.31 -14.77
C ARG A 11 -26.40 3.12 -15.10
N LEU A 12 -25.62 2.63 -14.11
CA LEU A 12 -24.82 1.42 -14.29
C LEU A 12 -25.69 0.21 -14.58
N LYS A 13 -26.78 0.03 -13.83
CA LYS A 13 -27.74 -1.06 -14.06
C LYS A 13 -28.46 -0.94 -15.40
N ALA A 14 -28.86 0.25 -15.79
CA ALA A 14 -29.48 0.49 -17.09
C ALA A 14 -28.55 0.15 -18.27
N LYS A 15 -27.24 0.41 -18.13
CA LYS A 15 -26.26 0.17 -19.19
C LYS A 15 -25.72 -1.26 -19.23
N PHE A 16 -25.46 -1.89 -18.07
CA PHE A 16 -24.76 -3.17 -17.97
C PHE A 16 -25.62 -4.28 -17.37
N GLY A 17 -26.82 -3.96 -16.87
CA GLY A 17 -27.71 -4.95 -16.26
C GLY A 17 -27.08 -5.64 -15.06
N ASP A 18 -27.25 -6.95 -14.98
CA ASP A 18 -26.75 -7.80 -13.89
C ASP A 18 -25.23 -8.09 -13.97
N GLN A 19 -24.53 -7.63 -15.02
CA GLN A 19 -23.09 -7.80 -15.16
C GLN A 19 -22.30 -6.95 -14.14
N VAL A 20 -22.93 -5.88 -13.64
CA VAL A 20 -22.42 -5.10 -12.53
C VAL A 20 -23.22 -5.45 -11.29
N SER A 21 -22.54 -5.95 -10.27
CA SER A 21 -23.16 -6.59 -9.11
C SER A 21 -22.55 -6.12 -7.78
N ASN A 22 -23.07 -6.66 -6.68
CA ASN A 22 -22.54 -6.43 -5.33
C ASN A 22 -22.41 -4.94 -4.97
N PHE A 23 -23.51 -4.19 -5.20
CA PHE A 23 -23.56 -2.79 -4.83
C PHE A 23 -23.61 -2.65 -3.31
N GLU A 24 -22.60 -1.99 -2.75
CA GLU A 24 -22.45 -1.70 -1.34
C GLU A 24 -22.11 -0.21 -1.16
N GLU A 25 -22.40 0.35 0.02
CA GLU A 25 -22.06 1.74 0.36
C GLU A 25 -21.35 1.84 1.71
N PRO A 26 -20.21 1.16 1.92
CA PRO A 26 -19.48 1.29 3.17
C PRO A 26 -19.00 2.73 3.35
N TYR A 27 -19.38 3.34 4.48
CA TYR A 27 -19.03 4.72 4.83
C TYR A 27 -19.46 5.76 3.78
N GLY A 28 -20.57 5.51 3.05
CA GLY A 28 -21.08 6.40 2.01
C GLY A 28 -20.32 6.35 0.68
N LEU A 29 -19.36 5.43 0.54
CA LEU A 29 -18.61 5.20 -0.70
C LEU A 29 -19.29 4.11 -1.53
N LEU A 30 -19.92 4.50 -2.65
CA LEU A 30 -20.51 3.52 -3.55
C LEU A 30 -19.44 2.57 -4.08
N THR A 31 -19.66 1.29 -3.85
CA THR A 31 -18.76 0.20 -4.25
C THR A 31 -19.55 -0.83 -5.03
N PHE A 32 -18.97 -1.39 -6.09
CA PHE A 32 -19.56 -2.50 -6.86
C PHE A 32 -18.49 -3.41 -7.44
N GLU A 33 -18.92 -4.53 -7.99
CA GLU A 33 -18.07 -5.49 -8.69
C GLU A 33 -18.40 -5.54 -10.17
N THR A 34 -17.37 -5.74 -11.00
CA THR A 34 -17.52 -5.93 -12.44
C THR A 34 -16.61 -7.08 -12.93
N PRO A 35 -17.04 -7.85 -13.94
CA PRO A 35 -16.20 -8.86 -14.58
C PRO A 35 -14.96 -8.21 -15.24
N LYS A 36 -13.85 -8.98 -15.32
CA LYS A 36 -12.60 -8.50 -15.91
C LYS A 36 -12.73 -8.04 -17.36
N ASP A 37 -13.62 -8.68 -18.14
CA ASP A 37 -13.82 -8.36 -19.56
C ASP A 37 -14.59 -7.06 -19.78
N LEU A 38 -15.22 -6.54 -18.75
CA LEU A 38 -16.00 -5.30 -18.79
C LEU A 38 -15.32 -4.13 -18.10
N ASN A 39 -14.17 -4.31 -17.44
CA ASN A 39 -13.52 -3.25 -16.69
C ASN A 39 -13.31 -1.97 -17.49
N LEU A 40 -12.75 -2.11 -18.71
CA LEU A 40 -12.49 -0.96 -19.59
C LEU A 40 -13.79 -0.32 -20.10
N LYS A 41 -14.82 -1.12 -20.43
CA LYS A 41 -16.12 -0.60 -20.89
C LYS A 41 -16.85 0.17 -19.79
N VAL A 42 -16.79 -0.33 -18.56
CA VAL A 42 -17.37 0.35 -17.39
C VAL A 42 -16.62 1.65 -17.11
N MET A 43 -15.29 1.64 -17.13
CA MET A 43 -14.50 2.86 -16.97
C MET A 43 -14.77 3.88 -18.08
N GLN A 44 -14.83 3.44 -19.34
CA GLN A 44 -15.16 4.30 -20.49
C GLN A 44 -16.52 4.95 -20.32
N PHE A 45 -17.54 4.17 -19.92
CA PHE A 45 -18.87 4.71 -19.67
C PHE A 45 -18.89 5.75 -18.55
N LEU A 46 -18.22 5.46 -17.42
CA LEU A 46 -18.10 6.38 -16.29
C LEU A 46 -17.34 7.66 -16.64
N PHE A 47 -16.38 7.56 -17.56
CA PHE A 47 -15.56 8.69 -18.02
C PHE A 47 -16.32 9.60 -19.00
N ASP A 48 -17.02 8.99 -20.00
CA ASP A 48 -17.64 9.73 -21.12
C ASP A 48 -19.04 10.25 -20.81
N ASP A 49 -19.77 9.63 -19.90
CA ASP A 49 -21.14 10.04 -19.59
C ASP A 49 -21.17 11.47 -19.04
N GLU A 50 -21.98 12.34 -19.65
CA GLU A 50 -22.04 13.77 -19.35
C GLU A 50 -22.50 14.11 -17.94
N GLU A 51 -23.24 13.21 -17.29
CA GLU A 51 -23.70 13.41 -15.90
C GLU A 51 -22.73 12.79 -14.91
N LEU A 52 -22.15 11.62 -15.24
CA LEU A 52 -21.26 10.88 -14.32
C LEU A 52 -19.86 11.48 -14.24
N ARG A 53 -19.19 11.73 -15.35
CA ARG A 53 -17.90 12.41 -15.49
C ARG A 53 -16.84 11.99 -14.47
N PHE A 54 -16.65 10.69 -14.26
CA PHE A 54 -15.57 10.18 -13.42
C PHE A 54 -14.23 10.23 -14.16
N GLN A 55 -13.71 11.42 -14.37
CA GLN A 55 -12.52 11.69 -15.19
C GLN A 55 -11.22 11.70 -14.39
N PHE A 56 -11.27 11.42 -13.08
CA PHE A 56 -10.10 11.38 -12.24
C PHE A 56 -9.95 10.00 -11.57
N LEU A 57 -8.82 9.34 -11.85
CA LEU A 57 -8.41 8.11 -11.16
C LEU A 57 -7.64 8.52 -9.90
N THR A 58 -8.26 8.31 -8.74
CA THR A 58 -7.66 8.66 -7.46
C THR A 58 -6.64 7.62 -7.03
N ASP A 59 -6.97 6.34 -7.25
CA ASP A 59 -6.13 5.23 -6.82
C ASP A 59 -6.45 3.95 -7.61
N LEU A 60 -5.44 3.12 -7.82
CA LEU A 60 -5.52 1.80 -8.40
C LEU A 60 -4.54 0.90 -7.68
N THR A 61 -5.06 -0.16 -7.07
CA THR A 61 -4.25 -1.14 -6.35
C THR A 61 -4.86 -2.54 -6.46
N ALA A 62 -4.23 -3.54 -5.87
CA ALA A 62 -4.80 -4.87 -5.76
C ALA A 62 -4.84 -5.37 -4.32
N VAL A 63 -5.69 -6.36 -4.09
CA VAL A 63 -5.79 -7.08 -2.82
C VAL A 63 -5.77 -8.58 -3.09
N HIS A 64 -4.97 -9.33 -2.34
CA HIS A 64 -4.92 -10.79 -2.44
C HIS A 64 -5.83 -11.44 -1.40
N TYR A 65 -6.76 -12.28 -1.88
CA TYR A 65 -7.71 -13.08 -1.11
C TYR A 65 -7.43 -14.59 -1.29
N PRO A 66 -6.46 -15.18 -0.58
CA PRO A 66 -6.03 -16.57 -0.81
C PRO A 66 -7.14 -17.61 -0.57
N GLY A 67 -8.16 -17.25 0.20
CA GLY A 67 -9.31 -18.12 0.48
C GLY A 67 -10.44 -18.09 -0.57
N GLN A 68 -10.25 -17.43 -1.72
CA GLN A 68 -11.28 -17.30 -2.76
C GLN A 68 -10.79 -17.89 -4.10
N PRO A 69 -10.86 -19.21 -4.31
CA PRO A 69 -10.39 -19.85 -5.54
C PRO A 69 -11.05 -19.26 -6.79
N GLY A 70 -10.23 -18.90 -7.80
CA GLY A 70 -10.67 -18.25 -9.04
C GLY A 70 -10.91 -16.74 -8.94
N ARG A 71 -10.84 -16.19 -7.74
CA ARG A 71 -11.03 -14.76 -7.42
C ARG A 71 -9.97 -14.27 -6.42
N GLU A 72 -8.78 -14.81 -6.52
CA GLU A 72 -7.73 -14.56 -5.53
C GLU A 72 -7.20 -13.13 -5.57
N LEU A 73 -7.18 -12.48 -6.73
CA LEU A 73 -6.75 -11.09 -6.87
C LEU A 73 -7.95 -10.20 -7.18
N ALA A 74 -8.15 -9.18 -6.36
CA ALA A 74 -9.10 -8.09 -6.62
C ALA A 74 -8.32 -6.83 -6.98
N ILE A 75 -8.51 -6.34 -8.19
CA ILE A 75 -8.03 -5.03 -8.61
C ILE A 75 -9.09 -4.01 -8.21
N VAL A 76 -8.68 -2.99 -7.47
CA VAL A 76 -9.54 -1.97 -6.87
C VAL A 76 -9.26 -0.64 -7.52
N TYR A 77 -10.28 -0.03 -8.09
CA TYR A 77 -10.22 1.28 -8.74
C TYR A 77 -11.01 2.28 -7.89
N HIS A 78 -10.41 3.42 -7.60
CA HIS A 78 -11.08 4.56 -7.00
C HIS A 78 -11.16 5.69 -8.01
N LEU A 79 -12.37 6.05 -8.39
CA LEU A 79 -12.65 7.13 -9.33
C LEU A 79 -13.29 8.32 -8.60
N HIS A 80 -13.06 9.52 -9.12
CA HIS A 80 -13.58 10.74 -8.56
C HIS A 80 -14.19 11.64 -9.65
N ASN A 81 -15.43 12.05 -9.44
CA ASN A 81 -16.04 13.18 -10.15
C ASN A 81 -15.70 14.44 -9.37
N LEU A 82 -14.80 15.25 -9.92
CA LEU A 82 -14.32 16.48 -9.27
C LEU A 82 -15.37 17.60 -9.28
N ARG A 83 -16.33 17.57 -10.23
CA ARG A 83 -17.37 18.59 -10.33
C ARG A 83 -18.36 18.50 -9.16
N ASP A 84 -18.85 17.29 -8.88
CA ASP A 84 -19.86 17.03 -7.86
C ASP A 84 -19.24 16.51 -6.55
N ASN A 85 -17.90 16.37 -6.51
CA ASN A 85 -17.11 15.85 -5.38
C ASN A 85 -17.59 14.47 -4.88
N ILE A 86 -17.91 13.57 -5.82
CA ILE A 86 -18.36 12.21 -5.50
C ILE A 86 -17.25 11.22 -5.87
N ARG A 87 -17.03 10.28 -4.98
CA ARG A 87 -16.08 9.17 -5.17
C ARG A 87 -16.82 7.87 -5.37
N LEU A 88 -16.20 7.01 -6.17
CA LEU A 88 -16.72 5.71 -6.53
C LEU A 88 -15.59 4.69 -6.42
N ARG A 89 -15.90 3.50 -5.94
CA ARG A 89 -14.98 2.37 -5.94
C ARG A 89 -15.57 1.21 -6.71
N PHE A 90 -14.79 0.52 -7.51
CA PHE A 90 -15.19 -0.77 -8.02
C PHE A 90 -14.06 -1.79 -7.97
N LYS A 91 -14.43 -3.05 -7.93
CA LYS A 91 -13.52 -4.17 -7.81
C LYS A 91 -13.65 -5.08 -9.01
N VAL A 92 -12.52 -5.56 -9.50
CA VAL A 92 -12.46 -6.56 -10.57
C VAL A 92 -11.67 -7.74 -10.04
N PHE A 93 -12.27 -8.91 -10.07
CA PHE A 93 -11.61 -10.13 -9.60
C PHE A 93 -10.98 -10.90 -10.75
N THR A 94 -9.81 -11.47 -10.52
CA THR A 94 -9.10 -12.32 -11.46
C THR A 94 -8.40 -13.47 -10.72
N PRO A 95 -8.28 -14.65 -11.35
CA PRO A 95 -7.52 -15.74 -10.76
C PRO A 95 -6.02 -15.41 -10.76
N ILE A 96 -5.32 -15.86 -9.72
CA ILE A 96 -3.87 -15.66 -9.58
C ILE A 96 -3.07 -16.39 -10.66
N ALA A 97 -3.62 -17.48 -11.20
CA ALA A 97 -2.98 -18.26 -12.27
C ALA A 97 -2.94 -17.50 -13.61
N GLN A 98 -3.90 -16.61 -13.84
CA GLN A 98 -3.97 -15.78 -15.04
C GLN A 98 -4.48 -14.39 -14.67
N PRO A 99 -3.63 -13.55 -14.07
CA PRO A 99 -4.02 -12.26 -13.51
C PRO A 99 -4.07 -11.16 -14.58
N ASP A 100 -4.67 -11.46 -15.74
CA ASP A 100 -4.76 -10.53 -16.86
C ASP A 100 -5.97 -9.61 -16.74
N ILE A 101 -5.76 -8.30 -16.95
CA ILE A 101 -6.80 -7.29 -17.03
C ILE A 101 -6.41 -6.22 -18.06
N PHE A 102 -7.38 -5.57 -18.70
CA PHE A 102 -7.08 -4.50 -19.65
C PHE A 102 -6.61 -3.23 -18.93
N THR A 103 -5.59 -2.59 -19.51
CA THR A 103 -5.05 -1.32 -19.00
C THR A 103 -6.04 -0.18 -19.06
N ALA A 104 -6.01 0.70 -18.08
CA ALA A 104 -6.77 1.95 -18.05
C ALA A 104 -5.96 3.16 -18.54
N THR A 105 -4.73 2.98 -19.00
CA THR A 105 -3.82 4.08 -19.39
C THR A 105 -4.35 4.97 -20.53
N GLN A 106 -5.23 4.42 -21.38
CA GLN A 106 -5.86 5.18 -22.46
C GLN A 106 -6.89 6.21 -21.95
N LEU A 107 -7.48 5.95 -20.78
CA LEU A 107 -8.47 6.82 -20.14
C LEU A 107 -7.84 7.73 -19.09
N TYR A 108 -6.95 7.17 -18.30
CA TYR A 108 -6.35 7.84 -17.15
C TYR A 108 -4.82 7.80 -17.24
N ALA A 109 -4.19 8.94 -17.45
CA ALA A 109 -2.73 9.02 -17.53
C ALA A 109 -2.05 8.54 -16.22
N ALA A 110 -2.69 8.77 -15.07
CA ALA A 110 -2.20 8.31 -13.77
C ALA A 110 -2.11 6.79 -13.65
N ALA A 111 -2.94 6.05 -14.40
CA ALA A 111 -2.94 4.59 -14.42
C ALA A 111 -1.59 4.00 -14.81
N ASN A 112 -0.81 4.67 -15.66
CA ASN A 112 0.51 4.20 -16.07
C ASN A 112 1.41 3.86 -14.86
N TRP A 113 1.42 4.71 -13.84
CA TRP A 113 2.26 4.50 -12.65
C TRP A 113 1.63 3.51 -11.67
N MET A 114 0.33 3.63 -11.44
CA MET A 114 -0.40 2.80 -10.48
C MET A 114 -0.51 1.33 -10.95
N GLU A 115 -0.65 1.10 -12.25
CA GLU A 115 -0.66 -0.25 -12.84
C GLU A 115 0.71 -0.91 -12.73
N ARG A 116 1.80 -0.17 -12.95
CA ARG A 116 3.16 -0.68 -12.74
C ARG A 116 3.42 -1.03 -11.28
N GLU A 117 2.97 -0.20 -10.33
CA GLU A 117 3.06 -0.49 -8.90
C GLU A 117 2.26 -1.75 -8.54
N THR A 118 1.02 -1.86 -9.05
CA THR A 118 0.17 -3.03 -8.82
C THR A 118 0.77 -4.30 -9.44
N TYR A 119 1.36 -4.20 -10.62
CA TYR A 119 2.14 -5.30 -11.22
C TYR A 119 3.32 -5.67 -10.33
N ASP A 120 4.08 -4.70 -9.88
CA ASP A 120 5.30 -4.92 -9.10
C ASP A 120 5.05 -5.64 -7.78
N PHE A 121 3.96 -5.30 -7.09
CA PHE A 121 3.65 -5.87 -5.78
C PHE A 121 2.77 -7.13 -5.83
N PHE A 122 1.87 -7.26 -6.79
CA PHE A 122 0.89 -8.34 -6.84
C PHE A 122 1.01 -9.25 -8.07
N GLY A 123 1.71 -8.80 -9.12
CA GLY A 123 1.87 -9.55 -10.36
C GLY A 123 0.63 -9.54 -11.24
N VAL A 124 -0.16 -8.46 -11.21
CA VAL A 124 -1.28 -8.26 -12.13
C VAL A 124 -0.75 -7.84 -13.49
N ASN A 125 -1.13 -8.57 -14.55
CA ASN A 125 -0.72 -8.26 -15.91
C ASN A 125 -1.73 -7.33 -16.58
N PHE A 126 -1.33 -6.08 -16.84
CA PHE A 126 -2.17 -5.08 -17.51
C PHE A 126 -1.98 -5.16 -19.03
N VAL A 127 -2.89 -5.85 -19.70
CA VAL A 127 -2.85 -6.06 -21.14
C VAL A 127 -3.02 -4.74 -21.88
N GLY A 128 -2.06 -4.43 -22.76
CA GLY A 128 -2.03 -3.17 -23.53
C GLY A 128 -1.36 -2.01 -22.80
N HIS A 129 -0.77 -2.22 -21.64
CA HIS A 129 0.03 -1.20 -20.95
C HIS A 129 1.30 -0.87 -21.78
N PRO A 130 1.63 0.42 -21.98
CA PRO A 130 2.72 0.84 -22.87
C PRO A 130 4.12 0.41 -22.40
N ASN A 131 4.33 0.24 -21.08
CA ASN A 131 5.63 -0.08 -20.49
C ASN A 131 5.46 -0.75 -19.13
N LEU A 132 4.91 -1.97 -19.11
CA LEU A 132 4.68 -2.73 -17.89
C LEU A 132 5.99 -3.36 -17.38
N LYS A 133 6.59 -2.74 -16.37
CA LYS A 133 7.79 -3.23 -15.68
C LYS A 133 7.81 -2.74 -14.25
N ARG A 134 8.61 -3.37 -13.41
CA ARG A 134 8.75 -2.99 -12.00
C ARG A 134 9.10 -1.52 -11.82
N ILE A 135 8.76 -0.95 -10.69
CA ILE A 135 8.94 0.48 -10.39
C ILE A 135 9.58 0.72 -9.02
N LEU A 136 9.30 -0.11 -8.03
CA LEU A 136 9.77 0.02 -6.66
C LEU A 136 10.71 -1.11 -6.25
N ASN A 137 10.45 -2.33 -6.70
CA ASN A 137 11.31 -3.48 -6.42
C ASN A 137 12.39 -3.63 -7.50
N VAL A 138 13.43 -4.40 -7.20
CA VAL A 138 14.52 -4.70 -8.15
C VAL A 138 14.01 -5.59 -9.30
N ASP A 139 14.57 -5.40 -10.49
CA ASP A 139 14.10 -6.10 -11.70
C ASP A 139 14.31 -7.63 -11.62
N GLU A 140 15.34 -8.07 -10.88
CA GLU A 140 15.67 -9.49 -10.70
C GLU A 140 14.74 -10.22 -9.71
N MET A 141 13.86 -9.52 -9.01
CA MET A 141 12.92 -10.13 -8.07
C MET A 141 11.95 -11.06 -8.79
N THR A 142 11.90 -12.32 -8.39
CA THR A 142 11.09 -13.37 -9.03
C THR A 142 9.72 -13.57 -8.39
N TYR A 143 9.41 -12.85 -7.32
CA TYR A 143 8.16 -12.96 -6.57
C TYR A 143 7.47 -11.59 -6.40
N PHE A 144 6.24 -11.62 -5.87
CA PHE A 144 5.41 -10.44 -5.66
C PHE A 144 5.14 -10.25 -4.16
N PRO A 145 5.81 -9.31 -3.49
CA PRO A 145 5.94 -9.28 -2.04
C PRO A 145 4.64 -8.98 -1.28
N MET A 146 3.64 -8.38 -1.92
CA MET A 146 2.35 -8.09 -1.27
C MET A 146 1.34 -9.25 -1.34
N ARG A 147 1.70 -10.35 -2.00
CA ARG A 147 0.89 -11.56 -1.93
C ARG A 147 0.98 -12.18 -0.53
N LYS A 148 -0.15 -12.66 0.00
CA LYS A 148 -0.25 -13.19 1.37
C LYS A 148 0.56 -14.45 1.65
N GLU A 149 1.09 -15.09 0.61
CA GLU A 149 2.03 -16.21 0.72
C GLU A 149 3.41 -15.78 1.21
N TYR A 150 3.74 -14.49 1.11
CA TYR A 150 4.99 -13.94 1.61
C TYR A 150 4.74 -13.20 2.93
N PRO A 151 5.38 -13.64 4.03
CA PRO A 151 5.24 -12.95 5.32
C PRO A 151 5.94 -11.58 5.28
N LEU A 152 5.35 -10.61 5.98
CA LEU A 152 5.92 -9.26 6.10
C LEU A 152 7.26 -9.26 6.85
N GLU A 153 7.43 -10.20 7.76
CA GLU A 153 8.67 -10.37 8.51
C GLU A 153 9.39 -11.63 8.06
N ASP A 154 10.68 -11.51 7.81
CA ASP A 154 11.55 -12.66 7.60
C ASP A 154 11.71 -13.42 8.93
N GLN A 155 11.00 -14.53 9.06
CA GLN A 155 11.04 -15.38 10.24
C GLN A 155 12.38 -16.10 10.42
N THR A 156 13.25 -16.07 9.41
CA THR A 156 14.58 -16.68 9.46
C THR A 156 15.67 -15.72 9.94
N ARG A 157 15.35 -14.43 10.11
CA ARG A 157 16.32 -13.45 10.63
C ARG A 157 16.64 -13.73 12.09
N ILE A 158 17.89 -14.06 12.35
CA ILE A 158 18.44 -14.31 13.69
C ILE A 158 19.03 -13.02 14.31
N ASP A 159 19.24 -11.99 13.50
CA ASP A 159 19.91 -10.75 13.88
C ASP A 159 18.98 -9.67 14.49
N LYS A 160 17.71 -9.99 14.68
CA LYS A 160 16.78 -9.11 15.38
C LYS A 160 16.96 -9.25 16.90
N ASP A 161 17.72 -8.37 17.48
CA ASP A 161 17.63 -8.12 18.92
C ASP A 161 16.41 -7.22 19.18
N ASP A 162 15.25 -7.87 19.25
CA ASP A 162 13.98 -7.20 19.51
C ASP A 162 13.75 -6.92 21.01
N ALA A 163 14.74 -7.19 21.87
CA ALA A 163 14.64 -6.93 23.31
C ALA A 163 14.38 -5.44 23.60
N MET A 164 14.89 -4.55 22.75
CA MET A 164 14.65 -3.11 22.84
C MET A 164 13.18 -2.73 22.53
N PHE A 165 12.42 -3.59 21.83
CA PHE A 165 11.02 -3.41 21.51
C PHE A 165 10.07 -4.30 22.31
N GLY A 166 10.57 -4.93 23.39
CA GLY A 166 9.77 -5.82 24.24
C GLY A 166 9.46 -7.18 23.62
N ARG A 167 10.16 -7.56 22.56
CA ARG A 167 10.02 -8.87 21.92
C ARG A 167 11.16 -9.77 22.40
N GLY A 168 10.84 -10.75 23.24
CA GLY A 168 11.81 -11.73 23.68
C GLY A 168 12.17 -12.76 22.59
N PRO A 169 13.23 -13.56 22.78
CA PRO A 169 13.60 -14.67 21.90
C PRO A 169 12.49 -15.74 21.89
N GLY A 170 11.55 -15.62 20.97
CA GLY A 170 10.38 -16.49 20.87
C GLY A 170 9.21 -15.87 20.12
N GLY A 171 9.36 -14.67 19.57
CA GLY A 171 8.32 -13.99 18.77
C GLY A 171 7.50 -12.97 19.55
N ILE A 172 6.54 -12.38 18.87
CA ILE A 172 5.62 -11.40 19.43
C ILE A 172 4.81 -12.07 20.53
N VAL A 173 5.01 -11.67 21.77
CA VAL A 173 4.10 -12.04 22.86
C VAL A 173 2.79 -11.32 22.56
N SER A 174 1.77 -12.07 22.13
CA SER A 174 0.44 -11.52 21.96
C SER A 174 -0.03 -10.91 23.29
N PRO A 175 -0.61 -9.71 23.30
CA PRO A 175 -1.20 -9.13 24.51
C PRO A 175 -2.32 -9.98 25.13
N MET A 176 -2.72 -11.06 24.45
CA MET A 176 -3.73 -12.02 24.90
C MET A 176 -3.14 -13.30 25.54
N ASP A 177 -1.82 -13.41 25.65
CA ASP A 177 -1.21 -14.53 26.36
C ASP A 177 -1.26 -14.26 27.86
N GLU A 178 -2.33 -14.69 28.53
CA GLU A 178 -2.54 -14.58 29.97
C GLU A 178 -1.45 -15.30 30.83
N LYS A 179 -0.47 -15.95 30.19
CA LYS A 179 0.67 -16.59 30.85
C LYS A 179 1.95 -15.76 30.83
N ALA A 180 1.97 -14.63 30.16
CA ALA A 180 3.06 -13.66 30.32
C ALA A 180 2.90 -13.00 31.68
N GLY A 181 3.68 -13.47 32.65
CA GLY A 181 3.80 -12.80 33.95
C GLY A 181 4.10 -11.33 33.78
N PRO A 182 3.83 -10.48 34.80
CA PRO A 182 4.00 -9.06 34.69
C PRO A 182 5.40 -8.76 34.20
N SER A 183 5.49 -8.11 33.03
CA SER A 183 6.75 -7.59 32.52
C SER A 183 7.33 -6.70 33.62
N THR A 184 8.41 -7.14 34.22
CA THR A 184 9.23 -6.27 35.05
C THR A 184 9.78 -5.20 34.12
N VAL A 185 8.98 -4.16 33.91
CA VAL A 185 9.48 -2.86 33.43
C VAL A 185 10.62 -2.55 34.35
N GLY A 186 11.84 -2.53 33.78
CA GLY A 186 13.07 -2.38 34.53
C GLY A 186 12.93 -1.26 35.52
N GLN A 187 13.08 -1.60 36.78
CA GLN A 187 13.33 -0.62 37.81
C GLN A 187 14.54 0.18 37.34
N ALA A 188 14.30 1.44 36.99
CA ALA A 188 15.37 2.40 36.86
C ALA A 188 16.12 2.36 38.17
N GLY A 189 17.32 1.84 38.16
CA GLY A 189 18.21 1.88 39.30
C GLY A 189 18.35 3.33 39.76
N PRO A 190 18.55 3.57 41.07
CA PRO A 190 18.64 4.93 41.60
C PRO A 190 19.75 5.66 40.88
N LEU A 191 19.43 6.83 40.33
CA LEU A 191 20.39 7.79 39.82
C LEU A 191 21.46 8.02 40.90
N ASN A 192 22.68 7.54 40.67
CA ASN A 192 23.84 7.88 41.49
C ASN A 192 24.13 9.38 41.33
N THR A 193 23.51 10.16 42.21
CA THR A 193 23.91 11.56 42.44
C THR A 193 25.09 11.59 43.41
N ALA A 194 26.24 11.20 42.92
CA ALA A 194 27.50 11.43 43.64
C ALA A 194 28.64 11.46 42.61
N ASP A 195 28.83 12.59 41.99
CA ASP A 195 30.16 13.13 41.75
C ASP A 195 30.07 14.63 41.32
N THR A 196 29.85 15.49 42.32
CA THR A 196 30.25 16.89 42.25
C THR A 196 31.59 17.01 42.94
N GLY A 197 32.65 16.66 42.24
CA GLY A 197 34.02 16.85 42.69
C GLY A 197 34.76 17.70 41.65
N GLY A 198 34.97 18.96 42.01
CA GLY A 198 35.73 19.92 41.22
C GLY A 198 37.14 19.48 40.92
N ALA A 199 37.66 19.91 39.80
CA ALA A 199 39.05 20.02 39.50
C ALA A 199 39.29 21.24 38.65
N THR A 200 39.80 22.21 39.31
CA THR A 200 40.67 23.33 38.97
C THR A 200 41.40 23.25 37.64
N SER A 201 41.27 24.39 36.96
CA SER A 201 42.14 24.92 35.92
C SER A 201 43.65 24.77 36.22
N GLN A 202 44.38 24.28 35.22
CA GLN A 202 45.79 24.70 35.03
C GLN A 202 46.05 24.93 33.56
N GLU A 203 46.26 26.21 33.28
CA GLU A 203 47.02 26.71 32.13
C GLU A 203 48.41 26.11 32.11
N THR A 204 48.86 25.65 30.96
CA THR A 204 50.30 25.69 30.65
C THR A 204 50.47 26.05 29.16
N ARG A 205 51.07 27.17 29.02
CA ARG A 205 51.55 27.90 27.86
C ARG A 205 52.95 27.39 27.47
N ALA A 206 53.27 27.47 26.21
CA ALA A 206 54.60 27.38 25.53
C ALA A 206 54.64 26.17 24.58
N GLY A 207 55.15 26.30 23.37
CA GLY A 207 55.82 27.34 22.63
C GLY A 207 56.19 26.83 21.25
N GLN A 208 56.18 27.73 20.32
CA GLN A 208 57.06 27.93 19.21
C GLN A 208 57.77 26.76 18.48
N GLY A 209 57.77 26.93 17.16
CA GLY A 209 58.74 26.39 16.18
C GLY A 209 57.97 26.11 14.88
N ALA A 210 57.80 26.91 13.92
CA ALA A 210 58.67 27.52 12.88
C ALA A 210 59.46 26.50 12.04
N ASP A 211 59.32 26.77 10.74
CA ASP A 211 60.21 26.42 9.61
C ASP A 211 59.75 25.21 8.78
N GLU A 212 59.56 25.44 7.58
CA GLU A 212 60.15 25.82 6.31
C GLU A 212 59.92 24.74 5.24
N VAL A 213 59.23 25.09 4.17
CA VAL A 213 59.70 25.32 2.78
C VAL A 213 60.23 24.10 1.99
N LYS A 214 59.70 24.02 0.73
CA LYS A 214 60.24 23.42 -0.52
C LYS A 214 59.89 21.99 -0.79
N HIS A 215 59.30 21.62 -1.89
CA HIS A 215 59.34 22.01 -3.32
C HIS A 215 58.00 21.66 -3.96
#